data_48726c625a01c28b5c575bfea5ea6378
#
_entry.id   48726c625a01c28b5c575bfea5ea6378
#
_cell.length_a   1.000
_cell.length_b   1.000
_cell.length_c   1.000
_cell.angle_alpha   90.00
_cell.angle_beta   90.00
_cell.angle_gamma   90.00
#
_symmetry.space_group_name_H-M   'P 1'
#
loop_
_entity.id
_entity.type
_entity.pdbx_description
1 polymer ?
#
loop_
_entity_poly.entity_id
_entity_poly.type
_entity_poly.pdbx_seq_one_letter_code
_entity_poly.pdbx_strand_id
1 'polypeptide(L)'
;MNLKQSELTKHVAETARDFANQYIKPHLMEWDETQEFPLHIFKALGHIGLMGVLVPAEYGGAGMGYFEYSAAIQEVAKVCGSIGLSLAAHNSLCTGHILTFASDEQKKKYLPKLATAEYLGAWGLTEPNTGSDAGNMKTTAVKDGDDWIINGTKNWITHGKSGDVAVVICRTGEARTKDNCTAFIVDRGTPGFSAGKKENKLGMRASETAEMIFDNCRVPDTNRMGAVGDGFKQSMKVLDGGRISIAALSLGIAKGAYEASVQYAKERHQFDQPISNFQGISFKLADMATEIAACELLIDQACDLKNRGLPMTKEAAMAKYYASEAAVKISTDAVQIFGGYGYTKDFPVEKFYRDSKLCTIGEGTSEIQKLVISREVLRG
;
A
#
# COMPACT_ATOMS: atom_id res chain seq x y z
N MET A 1 -0.45 9.28 -25.50
CA MET A 1 -0.56 9.40 -24.05
C MET A 1 -0.81 10.85 -23.71
N ASN A 2 -1.94 11.20 -23.13
CA ASN A 2 -2.20 12.58 -22.71
C ASN A 2 -1.74 12.71 -21.25
N LEU A 3 -0.52 13.19 -21.07
CA LEU A 3 0.14 13.30 -19.75
C LEU A 3 -0.37 14.48 -18.89
N LYS A 4 -1.39 15.22 -19.36
CA LYS A 4 -2.01 16.25 -18.54
C LYS A 4 -2.93 15.59 -17.50
N GLN A 5 -2.60 15.76 -16.22
CA GLN A 5 -3.52 15.42 -15.14
C GLN A 5 -4.86 16.14 -15.36
N SER A 6 -5.96 15.40 -15.15
CA SER A 6 -7.30 15.97 -15.21
C SER A 6 -7.50 17.00 -14.09
N GLU A 7 -8.47 17.92 -14.24
CA GLU A 7 -8.84 18.83 -13.15
C GLU A 7 -9.31 18.06 -11.91
N LEU A 8 -9.97 16.90 -12.12
CA LEU A 8 -10.37 16.01 -11.02
C LEU A 8 -9.14 15.47 -10.26
N THR A 9 -8.13 14.97 -10.97
CA THR A 9 -6.89 14.45 -10.36
C THR A 9 -6.18 15.53 -9.54
N LYS A 10 -6.12 16.76 -10.06
CA LYS A 10 -5.53 17.91 -9.33
C LYS A 10 -6.33 18.23 -8.06
N HIS A 11 -7.65 18.28 -8.16
CA HIS A 11 -8.50 18.54 -7.01
C HIS A 11 -8.36 17.50 -5.90
N VAL A 12 -8.28 16.21 -6.27
CA VAL A 12 -8.01 15.13 -5.31
C VAL A 12 -6.63 15.27 -4.67
N ALA A 13 -5.60 15.62 -5.47
CA ALA A 13 -4.26 15.88 -4.95
C ALA A 13 -4.24 17.06 -3.95
N GLU A 14 -4.92 18.17 -4.27
CA GLU A 14 -5.04 19.33 -3.38
C GLU A 14 -5.77 18.96 -2.08
N THR A 15 -6.90 18.28 -2.16
CA THR A 15 -7.66 17.82 -0.99
C THR A 15 -6.81 16.91 -0.09
N ALA A 16 -6.10 15.95 -0.67
CA ALA A 16 -5.23 15.03 0.07
C ALA A 16 -4.03 15.76 0.71
N ARG A 17 -3.43 16.72 -0.01
CA ARG A 17 -2.32 17.57 0.48
C ARG A 17 -2.74 18.42 1.65
N ASP A 18 -3.87 19.13 1.54
CA ASP A 18 -4.38 20.01 2.58
C ASP A 18 -4.71 19.21 3.83
N PHE A 19 -5.38 18.07 3.66
CA PHE A 19 -5.65 17.16 4.77
C PHE A 19 -4.36 16.67 5.43
N ALA A 20 -3.39 16.23 4.66
CA ALA A 20 -2.13 15.70 5.19
C ALA A 20 -1.33 16.77 5.95
N ASN A 21 -1.28 18.00 5.42
CA ASN A 21 -0.59 19.12 6.09
C ASN A 21 -1.30 19.54 7.37
N GLN A 22 -2.62 19.56 7.39
CA GLN A 22 -3.41 20.03 8.53
C GLN A 22 -3.49 18.98 9.66
N TYR A 23 -3.71 17.71 9.33
CA TYR A 23 -4.07 16.70 10.32
C TYR A 23 -3.01 15.62 10.55
N ILE A 24 -2.07 15.41 9.61
CA ILE A 24 -1.05 14.37 9.72
C ILE A 24 0.30 14.98 10.12
N LYS A 25 0.73 16.04 9.43
CA LYS A 25 2.05 16.65 9.60
C LYS A 25 2.38 17.05 11.05
N PRO A 26 1.45 17.62 11.84
CA PRO A 26 1.75 18.00 13.22
C PRO A 26 2.10 16.82 14.15
N HIS A 27 1.66 15.61 13.82
CA HIS A 27 1.76 14.43 14.68
C HIS A 27 2.67 13.32 14.13
N LEU A 28 3.22 13.49 12.92
CA LEU A 28 3.91 12.40 12.21
C LEU A 28 5.08 11.77 12.98
N MET A 29 5.87 12.57 13.69
CA MET A 29 7.03 12.08 14.45
C MET A 29 6.61 11.45 15.78
N GLU A 30 5.58 11.98 16.44
CA GLU A 30 5.00 11.42 17.65
C GLU A 30 4.43 10.01 17.39
N TRP A 31 3.59 9.87 16.35
CA TRP A 31 3.04 8.56 15.98
C TRP A 31 4.11 7.56 15.53
N ASP A 32 5.17 8.04 14.87
CA ASP A 32 6.29 7.18 14.51
C ASP A 32 7.03 6.67 15.76
N GLU A 33 7.33 7.56 16.72
CA GLU A 33 8.04 7.21 17.96
C GLU A 33 7.23 6.26 18.83
N THR A 34 5.97 6.58 19.07
CA THR A 34 5.06 5.78 19.91
C THR A 34 4.50 4.55 19.21
N GLN A 35 4.67 4.45 17.89
CA GLN A 35 4.05 3.43 17.04
C GLN A 35 2.52 3.46 17.14
N GLU A 36 1.94 4.62 17.37
CA GLU A 36 0.50 4.79 17.41
C GLU A 36 -0.10 4.63 16.01
N PHE A 37 -1.19 3.86 15.93
CA PHE A 37 -2.03 3.79 14.74
C PHE A 37 -3.20 4.77 14.93
N PRO A 38 -3.21 5.92 14.24
CA PRO A 38 -4.21 6.96 14.48
C PRO A 38 -5.53 6.66 13.75
N LEU A 39 -6.34 5.76 14.29
CA LEU A 39 -7.62 5.31 13.69
C LEU A 39 -8.53 6.47 13.31
N HIS A 40 -8.55 7.55 14.09
CA HIS A 40 -9.36 8.73 13.83
C HIS A 40 -9.01 9.43 12.50
N ILE A 41 -7.76 9.36 12.07
CA ILE A 41 -7.31 9.91 10.78
C ILE A 41 -7.94 9.13 9.61
N PHE A 42 -8.04 7.80 9.72
CA PHE A 42 -8.66 6.98 8.66
C PHE A 42 -10.16 7.21 8.56
N LYS A 43 -10.84 7.42 9.69
CA LYS A 43 -12.25 7.85 9.70
C LYS A 43 -12.42 9.22 9.04
N ALA A 44 -11.55 10.18 9.34
CA ALA A 44 -11.57 11.48 8.69
C ALA A 44 -11.26 11.40 7.18
N LEU A 45 -10.31 10.55 6.74
CA LEU A 45 -10.06 10.26 5.33
C LEU A 45 -11.30 9.63 4.65
N GLY A 46 -12.06 8.80 5.37
CA GLY A 46 -13.33 8.26 4.90
C GLY A 46 -14.38 9.35 4.64
N HIS A 47 -14.50 10.32 5.54
CA HIS A 47 -15.44 11.44 5.37
C HIS A 47 -15.18 12.31 4.13
N ILE A 48 -13.93 12.40 3.69
CA ILE A 48 -13.55 13.12 2.46
C ILE A 48 -13.44 12.19 1.24
N GLY A 49 -13.88 10.91 1.35
CA GLY A 49 -13.98 9.96 0.26
C GLY A 49 -12.67 9.25 -0.11
N LEU A 50 -11.56 9.50 0.61
CA LEU A 50 -10.25 8.91 0.25
C LEU A 50 -10.10 7.43 0.65
N MET A 51 -10.96 6.91 1.55
CA MET A 51 -10.96 5.49 1.88
C MET A 51 -11.77 4.62 0.88
N GLY A 52 -12.53 5.25 -0.02
CA GLY A 52 -13.33 4.60 -1.05
C GLY A 52 -13.11 5.18 -2.45
N VAL A 53 -11.89 5.62 -2.77
CA VAL A 53 -11.61 6.30 -4.06
C VAL A 53 -12.05 5.46 -5.26
N LEU A 54 -11.73 4.17 -5.26
CA LEU A 54 -12.01 3.23 -6.34
C LEU A 54 -13.41 2.57 -6.25
N VAL A 55 -14.11 2.74 -5.13
CA VAL A 55 -15.42 2.13 -4.91
C VAL A 55 -16.48 2.93 -5.66
N PRO A 56 -17.34 2.29 -6.47
CA PRO A 56 -18.41 2.97 -7.19
C PRO A 56 -19.36 3.74 -6.26
N ALA A 57 -19.96 4.81 -6.79
CA ALA A 57 -20.89 5.66 -6.03
C ALA A 57 -22.14 4.89 -5.53
N GLU A 58 -22.58 3.86 -6.24
CA GLU A 58 -23.68 2.98 -5.80
C GLU A 58 -23.41 2.24 -4.50
N TYR A 59 -22.13 2.07 -4.13
CA TYR A 59 -21.69 1.52 -2.85
C TYR A 59 -21.13 2.60 -1.90
N GLY A 60 -21.43 3.87 -2.16
CA GLY A 60 -21.02 4.99 -1.29
C GLY A 60 -19.56 5.42 -1.43
N GLY A 61 -18.86 4.97 -2.46
CA GLY A 61 -17.49 5.39 -2.76
C GLY A 61 -17.44 6.61 -3.69
N ALA A 62 -16.22 7.05 -4.02
CA ALA A 62 -15.99 8.20 -4.89
C ALA A 62 -16.09 7.88 -6.39
N GLY A 63 -16.04 6.61 -6.79
CA GLY A 63 -16.17 6.16 -8.17
C GLY A 63 -15.07 6.67 -9.11
N MET A 64 -13.89 6.96 -8.57
CA MET A 64 -12.76 7.55 -9.30
C MET A 64 -11.83 6.47 -9.86
N GLY A 65 -10.81 6.89 -10.63
CA GLY A 65 -9.84 6.01 -11.26
C GLY A 65 -8.50 5.95 -10.51
N TYR A 66 -7.56 5.23 -11.15
CA TYR A 66 -6.23 5.02 -10.59
C TYR A 66 -5.35 6.27 -10.60
N PHE A 67 -5.62 7.28 -11.46
CA PHE A 67 -4.91 8.56 -11.40
C PHE A 67 -5.23 9.31 -10.11
N GLU A 68 -6.51 9.42 -9.75
CA GLU A 68 -6.99 10.07 -8.53
C GLU A 68 -6.51 9.31 -7.29
N TYR A 69 -6.62 7.99 -7.33
CA TYR A 69 -6.13 7.12 -6.26
C TYR A 69 -4.61 7.26 -6.04
N SER A 70 -3.83 7.24 -7.12
CA SER A 70 -2.38 7.45 -7.07
C SER A 70 -2.02 8.83 -6.53
N ALA A 71 -2.73 9.89 -6.96
CA ALA A 71 -2.52 11.24 -6.48
C ALA A 71 -2.79 11.39 -4.97
N ALA A 72 -3.88 10.80 -4.48
CA ALA A 72 -4.19 10.80 -3.05
C ALA A 72 -3.09 10.12 -2.21
N ILE A 73 -2.62 8.94 -2.64
CA ILE A 73 -1.55 8.22 -1.95
C ILE A 73 -0.26 9.04 -1.95
N GLN A 74 0.14 9.62 -3.08
CA GLN A 74 1.36 10.41 -3.20
C GLN A 74 1.36 11.59 -2.22
N GLU A 75 0.29 12.38 -2.17
CA GLU A 75 0.22 13.55 -1.30
C GLU A 75 0.18 13.20 0.19
N VAL A 76 -0.51 12.13 0.57
CA VAL A 76 -0.49 11.64 1.95
C VAL A 76 0.89 11.08 2.32
N ALA A 77 1.51 10.29 1.45
CA ALA A 77 2.80 9.66 1.68
C ALA A 77 3.96 10.66 1.67
N LYS A 78 3.83 11.77 0.95
CA LYS A 78 4.77 12.89 0.96
C LYS A 78 4.93 13.49 2.36
N VAL A 79 3.89 13.42 3.17
CA VAL A 79 3.90 13.83 4.57
C VAL A 79 4.23 12.64 5.47
N CYS A 80 3.55 11.49 5.31
CA CYS A 80 3.73 10.33 6.17
C CYS A 80 3.52 9.02 5.41
N GLY A 81 4.62 8.30 5.15
CA GLY A 81 4.60 6.99 4.50
C GLY A 81 3.71 5.97 5.22
N SER A 82 3.66 5.99 6.56
CA SER A 82 2.82 5.09 7.36
C SER A 82 1.32 5.23 7.06
N ILE A 83 0.82 6.45 7.00
CA ILE A 83 -0.59 6.73 6.71
C ILE A 83 -0.88 6.41 5.23
N GLY A 84 0.05 6.79 4.33
CA GLY A 84 -0.04 6.46 2.91
C GLY A 84 -0.10 4.95 2.66
N LEU A 85 0.68 4.14 3.38
CA LEU A 85 0.66 2.67 3.30
C LEU A 85 -0.69 2.09 3.72
N SER A 86 -1.23 2.55 4.85
CA SER A 86 -2.54 2.08 5.34
C SER A 86 -3.69 2.47 4.40
N LEU A 87 -3.66 3.69 3.84
CA LEU A 87 -4.59 4.14 2.81
C LEU A 87 -4.50 3.27 1.55
N ALA A 88 -3.28 2.98 1.10
CA ALA A 88 -3.03 2.14 -0.06
C ALA A 88 -3.54 0.70 0.15
N ALA A 89 -3.16 0.07 1.25
CA ALA A 89 -3.53 -1.32 1.56
C ALA A 89 -5.05 -1.49 1.72
N HIS A 90 -5.73 -0.53 2.38
CA HIS A 90 -7.18 -0.56 2.53
C HIS A 90 -7.90 -0.54 1.18
N ASN A 91 -7.56 0.41 0.31
CA ASN A 91 -8.24 0.59 -0.98
C ASN A 91 -7.92 -0.54 -1.99
N SER A 92 -6.63 -0.89 -2.15
CA SER A 92 -6.21 -1.81 -3.22
C SER A 92 -6.31 -3.28 -2.85
N LEU A 93 -6.08 -3.65 -1.58
CA LEU A 93 -6.01 -5.05 -1.20
C LEU A 93 -7.39 -5.57 -0.76
N CYS A 94 -7.84 -5.28 0.46
CA CYS A 94 -9.11 -5.80 0.95
C CYS A 94 -10.31 -5.27 0.16
N THR A 95 -10.46 -3.95 0.08
CA THR A 95 -11.57 -3.31 -0.64
C THR A 95 -11.53 -3.65 -2.13
N GLY A 96 -10.35 -3.58 -2.76
CA GLY A 96 -10.16 -3.93 -4.16
C GLY A 96 -10.44 -5.41 -4.47
N HIS A 97 -10.13 -6.32 -3.55
CA HIS A 97 -10.45 -7.74 -3.70
C HIS A 97 -11.96 -7.97 -3.66
N ILE A 98 -12.65 -7.41 -2.66
CA ILE A 98 -14.12 -7.48 -2.53
C ILE A 98 -14.79 -6.85 -3.76
N LEU A 99 -14.37 -5.65 -4.17
CA LEU A 99 -14.91 -4.96 -5.33
C LEU A 99 -14.82 -5.81 -6.61
N THR A 100 -13.71 -6.54 -6.78
CA THR A 100 -13.44 -7.27 -8.02
C THR A 100 -14.06 -8.66 -8.07
N PHE A 101 -14.11 -9.37 -6.93
CA PHE A 101 -14.38 -10.82 -6.92
C PHE A 101 -15.54 -11.27 -6.00
N ALA A 102 -16.05 -10.38 -5.15
CA ALA A 102 -17.16 -10.72 -4.28
C ALA A 102 -18.48 -10.79 -5.04
N SER A 103 -19.47 -11.52 -4.49
CA SER A 103 -20.83 -11.51 -4.99
C SER A 103 -21.50 -10.14 -4.78
N ASP A 104 -22.61 -9.89 -5.45
CA ASP A 104 -23.35 -8.63 -5.29
C ASP A 104 -23.86 -8.43 -3.85
N GLU A 105 -24.25 -9.51 -3.17
CA GLU A 105 -24.65 -9.50 -1.76
C GLU A 105 -23.48 -9.13 -0.86
N GLN A 106 -22.30 -9.72 -1.10
CA GLN A 106 -21.09 -9.41 -0.36
C GLN A 106 -20.65 -7.95 -0.60
N LYS A 107 -20.70 -7.47 -1.84
CA LYS A 107 -20.39 -6.05 -2.18
C LYS A 107 -21.32 -5.11 -1.45
N LYS A 108 -22.63 -5.34 -1.49
CA LYS A 108 -23.64 -4.53 -0.78
C LYS A 108 -23.43 -4.52 0.73
N LYS A 109 -22.96 -5.62 1.30
CA LYS A 109 -22.70 -5.74 2.76
C LYS A 109 -21.47 -4.97 3.18
N TYR A 110 -20.37 -5.06 2.42
CA TYR A 110 -19.04 -4.62 2.89
C TYR A 110 -18.57 -3.30 2.28
N LEU A 111 -18.79 -3.06 0.97
CA LEU A 111 -18.23 -1.89 0.30
C LEU A 111 -18.68 -0.55 0.88
N PRO A 112 -19.96 -0.34 1.27
CA PRO A 112 -20.37 0.94 1.85
C PRO A 112 -19.62 1.28 3.13
N LYS A 113 -19.38 0.29 3.98
CA LYS A 113 -18.66 0.46 5.24
C LYS A 113 -17.16 0.65 5.06
N LEU A 114 -16.57 -0.02 4.07
CA LEU A 114 -15.17 0.16 3.71
C LEU A 114 -14.93 1.53 3.06
N ALA A 115 -15.82 1.98 2.17
CA ALA A 115 -15.68 3.25 1.48
C ALA A 115 -15.72 4.46 2.43
N THR A 116 -16.48 4.37 3.51
CA THR A 116 -16.61 5.43 4.53
C THR A 116 -15.63 5.29 5.70
N ALA A 117 -14.80 4.24 5.71
CA ALA A 117 -13.98 3.85 6.86
C ALA A 117 -14.77 3.56 8.15
N GLU A 118 -16.06 3.25 8.06
CA GLU A 118 -16.78 2.60 9.15
C GLU A 118 -16.09 1.27 9.48
N TYR A 119 -15.69 0.52 8.44
CA TYR A 119 -14.84 -0.67 8.52
C TYR A 119 -13.46 -0.40 7.95
N LEU A 120 -12.43 -0.91 8.63
CA LEU A 120 -11.10 -1.07 8.05
C LEU A 120 -10.92 -2.48 7.51
N GLY A 121 -10.37 -2.56 6.29
CA GLY A 121 -10.07 -3.83 5.64
C GLY A 121 -8.65 -4.31 5.90
N ALA A 122 -8.50 -5.60 6.20
CA ALA A 122 -7.22 -6.32 6.25
C ALA A 122 -7.15 -7.36 5.12
N TRP A 123 -5.94 -7.73 4.69
CA TRP A 123 -5.76 -8.69 3.61
C TRP A 123 -4.64 -9.68 3.93
N GLY A 124 -4.98 -10.96 4.07
CA GLY A 124 -4.10 -12.00 4.56
C GLY A 124 -3.69 -13.00 3.48
N LEU A 125 -2.50 -12.82 2.87
CA LEU A 125 -1.85 -13.77 1.98
C LEU A 125 -0.61 -14.37 2.64
N THR A 126 0.31 -13.52 3.06
CA THR A 126 1.63 -13.87 3.61
C THR A 126 1.52 -14.62 4.93
N GLU A 127 2.40 -15.58 5.16
CA GLU A 127 2.51 -16.39 6.37
C GLU A 127 3.94 -16.35 6.91
N PRO A 128 4.19 -16.76 8.16
CA PRO A 128 5.53 -16.80 8.74
C PRO A 128 6.56 -17.54 7.84
N ASN A 129 6.11 -18.55 7.11
CA ASN A 129 6.97 -19.40 6.27
C ASN A 129 6.84 -19.12 4.76
N THR A 130 5.93 -18.23 4.34
CA THR A 130 5.67 -17.97 2.91
C THR A 130 5.47 -16.48 2.64
N GLY A 131 6.42 -15.90 1.92
CA GLY A 131 6.33 -14.55 1.37
C GLY A 131 6.29 -14.60 -0.16
N SER A 132 7.48 -14.60 -0.79
CA SER A 132 7.60 -14.67 -2.25
C SER A 132 7.10 -15.99 -2.86
N ASP A 133 7.14 -17.09 -2.11
CA ASP A 133 6.57 -18.41 -2.48
C ASP A 133 5.09 -18.51 -1.99
N ALA A 134 4.27 -17.51 -2.34
CA ALA A 134 2.89 -17.37 -1.84
C ALA A 134 1.99 -18.58 -2.16
N GLY A 135 2.28 -19.33 -3.23
CA GLY A 135 1.55 -20.56 -3.59
C GLY A 135 1.76 -21.73 -2.62
N ASN A 136 2.74 -21.63 -1.71
CA ASN A 136 3.07 -22.67 -0.73
C ASN A 136 2.52 -22.40 0.66
N MET A 137 1.40 -21.65 0.75
CA MET A 137 0.77 -21.32 2.01
C MET A 137 0.29 -22.55 2.79
N LYS A 138 0.28 -22.43 4.11
CA LYS A 138 -0.09 -23.50 5.06
C LYS A 138 -1.43 -23.28 5.75
N THR A 139 -1.91 -22.05 5.86
CA THR A 139 -3.24 -21.76 6.37
C THR A 139 -4.28 -22.50 5.53
N THR A 140 -5.07 -23.36 6.14
CA THR A 140 -6.05 -24.22 5.47
C THR A 140 -7.46 -23.74 5.71
N ALA A 141 -8.35 -24.02 4.75
CA ALA A 141 -9.79 -24.03 4.95
C ALA A 141 -10.32 -25.38 4.52
N VAL A 142 -10.97 -26.09 5.44
CA VAL A 142 -11.53 -27.42 5.23
C VAL A 142 -13.06 -27.32 5.25
N LYS A 143 -13.72 -27.88 4.23
CA LYS A 143 -15.18 -27.89 4.13
C LYS A 143 -15.78 -28.78 5.24
N ASP A 144 -16.79 -28.27 5.96
CA ASP A 144 -17.53 -28.97 7.00
C ASP A 144 -19.01 -28.59 6.90
N GLY A 145 -19.81 -29.45 6.25
CA GLY A 145 -21.21 -29.16 5.91
C GLY A 145 -21.33 -27.94 5.00
N ASP A 146 -22.11 -26.95 5.43
CA ASP A 146 -22.29 -25.67 4.72
C ASP A 146 -21.23 -24.61 5.10
N ASP A 147 -20.30 -24.95 5.98
CA ASP A 147 -19.26 -24.05 6.50
C ASP A 147 -17.86 -24.47 6.05
N TRP A 148 -16.89 -23.62 6.37
CA TRP A 148 -15.46 -23.87 6.26
C TRP A 148 -14.78 -23.63 7.60
N ILE A 149 -13.82 -24.49 7.95
CA ILE A 149 -13.00 -24.37 9.15
C ILE A 149 -11.62 -23.88 8.74
N ILE A 150 -11.29 -22.65 9.13
CA ILE A 150 -9.98 -22.03 8.83
C ILE A 150 -9.05 -22.27 10.00
N ASN A 151 -7.83 -22.77 9.69
CA ASN A 151 -6.74 -22.96 10.65
C ASN A 151 -5.43 -22.46 10.08
N GLY A 152 -4.68 -21.66 10.85
CA GLY A 152 -3.36 -21.14 10.49
C GLY A 152 -3.12 -19.71 10.95
N THR A 153 -2.03 -19.12 10.44
CA THR A 153 -1.60 -17.76 10.81
C THR A 153 -1.18 -17.00 9.56
N LYS A 154 -1.66 -15.76 9.43
CA LYS A 154 -1.18 -14.79 8.44
C LYS A 154 -0.30 -13.78 9.13
N ASN A 155 0.79 -13.36 8.46
CA ASN A 155 1.78 -12.47 9.04
C ASN A 155 2.01 -11.22 8.19
N TRP A 156 2.54 -10.17 8.80
CA TRP A 156 2.81 -8.87 8.16
C TRP A 156 1.55 -8.17 7.62
N ILE A 157 0.41 -8.32 8.33
CA ILE A 157 -0.87 -7.84 7.84
C ILE A 157 -1.13 -6.41 8.32
N THR A 158 -1.24 -5.49 7.36
CA THR A 158 -1.73 -4.13 7.63
C THR A 158 -3.17 -4.21 8.12
N HIS A 159 -3.48 -3.52 9.23
CA HIS A 159 -4.75 -3.60 9.97
C HIS A 159 -5.08 -5.02 10.48
N GLY A 160 -4.07 -5.86 10.70
CA GLY A 160 -4.26 -7.22 11.21
C GLY A 160 -4.92 -7.27 12.59
N LYS A 161 -4.73 -6.22 13.41
CA LYS A 161 -5.37 -6.08 14.73
C LYS A 161 -6.58 -5.14 14.69
N SER A 162 -6.51 -4.01 14.01
CA SER A 162 -7.54 -2.96 13.97
C SER A 162 -8.59 -3.16 12.89
N GLY A 163 -8.35 -4.03 11.90
CA GLY A 163 -9.29 -4.26 10.79
C GLY A 163 -10.60 -4.90 11.28
N ASP A 164 -11.72 -4.42 10.75
CA ASP A 164 -13.06 -4.91 11.07
C ASP A 164 -13.45 -6.12 10.20
N VAL A 165 -12.85 -6.22 9.02
CA VAL A 165 -13.04 -7.32 8.08
C VAL A 165 -11.72 -7.69 7.43
N ALA A 166 -11.50 -8.97 7.21
CA ALA A 166 -10.32 -9.48 6.52
C ALA A 166 -10.72 -10.31 5.30
N VAL A 167 -9.99 -10.13 4.18
CA VAL A 167 -9.95 -11.10 3.10
C VAL A 167 -8.77 -12.03 3.36
N VAL A 168 -9.05 -13.31 3.53
CA VAL A 168 -8.05 -14.32 3.91
C VAL A 168 -7.96 -15.37 2.82
N ILE A 169 -6.75 -15.56 2.28
CA ILE A 169 -6.47 -16.58 1.28
C ILE A 169 -6.01 -17.85 1.99
N CYS A 170 -6.77 -18.94 1.81
CA CYS A 170 -6.52 -20.20 2.48
C CYS A 170 -6.30 -21.33 1.48
N ARG A 171 -5.47 -22.28 1.82
CA ARG A 171 -5.30 -23.50 1.04
C ARG A 171 -6.51 -24.42 1.22
N THR A 172 -7.14 -24.77 0.13
CA THR A 172 -8.30 -25.68 0.06
C THR A 172 -8.02 -26.94 -0.75
N GLY A 173 -6.86 -27.01 -1.40
CA GLY A 173 -6.40 -28.15 -2.22
C GLY A 173 -4.98 -28.58 -1.88
N GLU A 174 -4.38 -29.36 -2.77
CA GLU A 174 -2.99 -29.79 -2.61
C GLU A 174 -2.01 -28.63 -2.70
N ALA A 175 -0.93 -28.68 -1.91
CA ALA A 175 0.09 -27.66 -1.92
C ALA A 175 0.73 -27.52 -3.32
N ARG A 176 1.02 -26.28 -3.72
CA ARG A 176 1.70 -25.93 -4.99
C ARG A 176 0.97 -26.25 -6.28
N THR A 177 -0.30 -26.64 -6.23
CA THR A 177 -1.16 -26.71 -7.42
C THR A 177 -1.72 -25.33 -7.76
N LYS A 178 -2.09 -25.10 -9.01
CA LYS A 178 -2.61 -23.78 -9.47
C LYS A 178 -3.93 -23.37 -8.79
N ASP A 179 -4.76 -24.36 -8.47
CA ASP A 179 -6.12 -24.18 -7.95
C ASP A 179 -6.19 -24.62 -6.48
N ASN A 180 -5.15 -24.32 -5.70
CA ASN A 180 -5.02 -24.83 -4.34
C ASN A 180 -5.53 -23.87 -3.27
N CYS A 181 -5.94 -22.66 -3.63
CA CYS A 181 -6.29 -21.62 -2.67
C CYS A 181 -7.65 -21.01 -2.96
N THR A 182 -8.35 -20.66 -1.91
CA THR A 182 -9.65 -19.99 -1.95
C THR A 182 -9.61 -18.75 -1.04
N ALA A 183 -10.31 -17.70 -1.45
CA ALA A 183 -10.42 -16.48 -0.66
C ALA A 183 -11.72 -16.45 0.14
N PHE A 184 -11.63 -16.01 1.39
CA PHE A 184 -12.76 -15.90 2.31
C PHE A 184 -12.82 -14.51 2.92
N ILE A 185 -14.02 -13.96 3.11
CA ILE A 185 -14.26 -12.77 3.92
C ILE A 185 -14.51 -13.24 5.35
N VAL A 186 -13.74 -12.71 6.29
CA VAL A 186 -13.87 -13.05 7.72
C VAL A 186 -14.06 -11.75 8.50
N ASP A 187 -15.22 -11.64 9.17
CA ASP A 187 -15.55 -10.50 10.00
C ASP A 187 -14.76 -10.56 11.33
N ARG A 188 -14.32 -9.41 11.86
CA ARG A 188 -13.76 -9.32 13.20
C ARG A 188 -14.80 -9.80 14.22
N GLY A 189 -14.38 -10.58 15.19
CA GLY A 189 -15.27 -11.17 16.18
C GLY A 189 -15.79 -12.56 15.79
N THR A 190 -15.50 -13.06 14.59
CA THR A 190 -15.75 -14.48 14.27
C THR A 190 -15.00 -15.37 15.26
N PRO A 191 -15.69 -16.32 15.95
CA PRO A 191 -15.02 -17.22 16.87
C PRO A 191 -13.85 -17.96 16.21
N GLY A 192 -12.70 -18.00 16.90
CA GLY A 192 -11.47 -18.57 16.36
C GLY A 192 -10.63 -17.59 15.52
N PHE A 193 -11.08 -16.36 15.25
CA PHE A 193 -10.27 -15.31 14.65
C PHE A 193 -9.76 -14.33 15.70
N SER A 194 -8.45 -14.22 15.83
CA SER A 194 -7.79 -13.29 16.77
C SER A 194 -6.60 -12.58 16.12
N ALA A 195 -6.20 -11.46 16.71
CA ALA A 195 -4.96 -10.79 16.35
C ALA A 195 -3.81 -11.37 17.18
N GLY A 196 -2.68 -11.62 16.54
CA GLY A 196 -1.45 -11.99 17.21
C GLY A 196 -0.56 -10.77 17.49
N LYS A 197 0.73 -10.98 17.41
CA LYS A 197 1.76 -9.97 17.70
C LYS A 197 1.64 -8.76 16.77
N LYS A 198 1.64 -7.54 17.35
CA LYS A 198 1.92 -6.30 16.62
C LYS A 198 3.42 -6.15 16.41
N GLU A 199 3.83 -5.85 15.18
CA GLU A 199 5.25 -5.78 14.83
C GLU A 199 5.88 -4.43 15.18
N ASN A 200 7.07 -4.48 15.80
CA ASN A 200 7.95 -3.32 15.96
C ASN A 200 8.88 -3.22 14.76
N LYS A 201 8.65 -2.25 13.89
CA LYS A 201 9.26 -2.17 12.56
C LYS A 201 10.35 -1.10 12.49
N LEU A 202 11.24 -1.22 11.50
CA LEU A 202 12.24 -0.21 11.14
C LEU A 202 11.59 1.13 10.79
N GLY A 203 10.64 1.11 9.86
CA GLY A 203 9.85 2.24 9.36
C GLY A 203 8.37 1.89 9.29
N MET A 204 7.56 2.78 8.69
CA MET A 204 6.11 2.64 8.63
C MET A 204 5.50 2.36 10.02
N ARG A 205 6.05 2.99 11.05
CA ARG A 205 5.79 2.62 12.45
C ARG A 205 4.38 3.00 12.90
N ALA A 206 3.81 4.07 12.34
CA ALA A 206 2.42 4.47 12.57
C ALA A 206 1.39 3.71 11.70
N SER A 207 1.83 2.81 10.81
CA SER A 207 0.96 1.85 10.13
C SER A 207 0.92 0.56 10.95
N GLU A 208 -0.26 0.16 11.42
CA GLU A 208 -0.38 -1.08 12.17
C GLU A 208 -0.08 -2.29 11.28
N THR A 209 0.78 -3.16 11.78
CA THR A 209 1.11 -4.44 11.16
C THR A 209 1.07 -5.52 12.23
N ALA A 210 0.23 -6.54 12.05
CA ALA A 210 0.07 -7.60 13.04
C ALA A 210 -0.18 -8.96 12.37
N GLU A 211 -0.05 -10.02 13.18
CA GLU A 211 -0.50 -11.34 12.80
C GLU A 211 -2.02 -11.46 12.88
N MET A 212 -2.59 -12.30 12.02
CA MET A 212 -3.96 -12.80 12.13
C MET A 212 -3.91 -14.30 12.38
N ILE A 213 -4.51 -14.75 13.48
CA ILE A 213 -4.50 -16.14 13.92
C ILE A 213 -5.92 -16.71 13.75
N PHE A 214 -5.99 -17.87 13.13
CA PHE A 214 -7.23 -18.65 12.92
C PHE A 214 -7.06 -20.00 13.59
N ASP A 215 -7.91 -20.27 14.60
CA ASP A 215 -7.96 -21.50 15.35
C ASP A 215 -9.38 -22.04 15.32
N ASN A 216 -9.63 -23.07 14.51
CA ASN A 216 -10.95 -23.60 14.24
C ASN A 216 -11.98 -22.51 13.90
N CYS A 217 -11.55 -21.51 13.16
CA CYS A 217 -12.37 -20.37 12.76
C CYS A 217 -13.41 -20.82 11.74
N ARG A 218 -14.66 -20.90 12.17
CA ARG A 218 -15.79 -21.33 11.34
C ARG A 218 -16.39 -20.17 10.58
N VAL A 219 -16.45 -20.31 9.26
CA VAL A 219 -17.05 -19.31 8.36
C VAL A 219 -18.05 -20.00 7.41
N PRO A 220 -19.22 -19.40 7.13
CA PRO A 220 -20.18 -19.98 6.19
C PRO A 220 -19.66 -19.93 4.76
N ASP A 221 -20.14 -20.86 3.90
CA ASP A 221 -19.75 -20.89 2.47
C ASP A 221 -20.13 -19.59 1.74
N THR A 222 -21.14 -18.87 2.22
CA THR A 222 -21.52 -17.54 1.71
C THR A 222 -20.44 -16.47 1.89
N ASN A 223 -19.41 -16.71 2.72
CA ASN A 223 -18.26 -15.83 2.89
C ASN A 223 -17.11 -16.15 1.91
N ARG A 224 -17.22 -17.23 1.14
CA ARG A 224 -16.26 -17.57 0.07
C ARG A 224 -16.41 -16.61 -1.11
N MET A 225 -15.31 -16.19 -1.68
CA MET A 225 -15.28 -15.33 -2.87
C MET A 225 -14.91 -16.12 -4.13
N GLY A 226 -15.80 -16.17 -5.10
CA GLY A 226 -15.61 -16.91 -6.35
C GLY A 226 -15.69 -18.43 -6.17
N ALA A 227 -15.12 -19.21 -7.09
CA ALA A 227 -15.08 -20.65 -7.00
C ALA A 227 -13.98 -21.15 -6.05
N VAL A 228 -14.11 -22.39 -5.56
CA VAL A 228 -13.04 -23.07 -4.82
C VAL A 228 -11.84 -23.20 -5.76
N GLY A 229 -10.65 -22.81 -5.27
CA GLY A 229 -9.42 -22.84 -6.07
C GLY A 229 -9.03 -21.51 -6.72
N ASP A 230 -9.93 -20.54 -6.83
CA ASP A 230 -9.66 -19.27 -7.52
C ASP A 230 -8.77 -18.28 -6.73
N GLY A 231 -8.57 -18.49 -5.44
CA GLY A 231 -7.98 -17.50 -4.52
C GLY A 231 -6.57 -17.05 -4.91
N PHE A 232 -5.73 -17.94 -5.43
CA PHE A 232 -4.38 -17.55 -5.88
C PHE A 232 -4.44 -16.64 -7.11
N LYS A 233 -5.26 -16.99 -8.10
CA LYS A 233 -5.47 -16.19 -9.32
C LYS A 233 -6.05 -14.81 -8.99
N GLN A 234 -7.04 -14.77 -8.09
CA GLN A 234 -7.61 -13.51 -7.59
C GLN A 234 -6.53 -12.65 -6.92
N SER A 235 -5.72 -13.25 -6.04
CA SER A 235 -4.63 -12.55 -5.34
C SER A 235 -3.61 -11.94 -6.29
N MET A 236 -3.19 -12.64 -7.32
CA MET A 236 -2.26 -12.10 -8.32
C MET A 236 -2.86 -10.90 -9.05
N LYS A 237 -4.14 -10.93 -9.38
CA LYS A 237 -4.83 -9.81 -10.05
C LYS A 237 -5.03 -8.61 -9.12
N VAL A 238 -5.26 -8.82 -7.83
CA VAL A 238 -5.31 -7.77 -6.81
C VAL A 238 -3.94 -7.12 -6.65
N LEU A 239 -2.88 -7.91 -6.55
CA LEU A 239 -1.51 -7.42 -6.43
C LEU A 239 -1.03 -6.61 -7.65
N ASP A 240 -1.57 -6.84 -8.85
CA ASP A 240 -1.28 -5.97 -10.00
C ASP A 240 -1.73 -4.52 -9.73
N GLY A 241 -2.91 -4.31 -9.13
CA GLY A 241 -3.36 -2.99 -8.67
C GLY A 241 -2.55 -2.47 -7.49
N GLY A 242 -2.20 -3.35 -6.55
CA GLY A 242 -1.38 -3.04 -5.38
C GLY A 242 0.03 -2.53 -5.75
N ARG A 243 0.63 -3.03 -6.84
CA ARG A 243 1.92 -2.52 -7.34
C ARG A 243 1.86 -1.05 -7.72
N ILE A 244 0.77 -0.59 -8.33
CA ILE A 244 0.56 0.84 -8.61
C ILE A 244 0.50 1.63 -7.29
N SER A 245 -0.19 1.12 -6.29
CA SER A 245 -0.31 1.76 -4.98
C SER A 245 1.03 1.92 -4.27
N ILE A 246 1.87 0.87 -4.29
CA ILE A 246 3.21 0.93 -3.67
C ILE A 246 4.16 1.82 -4.48
N ALA A 247 4.02 1.86 -5.81
CA ALA A 247 4.76 2.82 -6.62
C ALA A 247 4.39 4.26 -6.27
N ALA A 248 3.09 4.56 -6.12
CA ALA A 248 2.58 5.86 -5.71
C ALA A 248 3.04 6.24 -4.28
N LEU A 249 3.00 5.30 -3.34
CA LEU A 249 3.53 5.45 -1.98
C LEU A 249 5.02 5.80 -2.01
N SER A 250 5.80 5.04 -2.78
CA SER A 250 7.25 5.25 -2.93
C SER A 250 7.56 6.64 -3.49
N LEU A 251 6.84 7.03 -4.53
CA LEU A 251 6.99 8.35 -5.14
C LEU A 251 6.61 9.48 -4.16
N GLY A 252 5.56 9.30 -3.37
CA GLY A 252 5.19 10.26 -2.32
C GLY A 252 6.32 10.46 -1.30
N ILE A 253 6.89 9.37 -0.78
CA ILE A 253 8.04 9.39 0.14
C ILE A 253 9.24 10.09 -0.51
N ALA A 254 9.56 9.75 -1.78
CA ALA A 254 10.64 10.38 -2.53
C ALA A 254 10.44 11.89 -2.70
N LYS A 255 9.22 12.32 -3.04
CA LYS A 255 8.86 13.76 -3.13
C LYS A 255 9.02 14.47 -1.79
N GLY A 256 8.57 13.87 -0.69
CA GLY A 256 8.74 14.45 0.65
C GLY A 256 10.21 14.64 1.04
N ALA A 257 11.02 13.62 0.80
CA ALA A 257 12.46 13.67 1.03
C ALA A 257 13.17 14.72 0.16
N TYR A 258 12.78 14.81 -1.12
CA TYR A 258 13.30 15.79 -2.07
C TYR A 258 12.93 17.23 -1.68
N GLU A 259 11.64 17.51 -1.41
CA GLU A 259 11.17 18.84 -1.04
C GLU A 259 11.87 19.34 0.24
N ALA A 260 12.00 18.48 1.26
CA ALA A 260 12.74 18.79 2.48
C ALA A 260 14.22 19.11 2.17
N SER A 261 14.86 18.35 1.28
CA SER A 261 16.26 18.54 0.88
C SER A 261 16.46 19.85 0.14
N VAL A 262 15.57 20.19 -0.78
CA VAL A 262 15.62 21.47 -1.54
C VAL A 262 15.52 22.66 -0.59
N GLN A 263 14.55 22.62 0.34
CA GLN A 263 14.37 23.70 1.31
C GLN A 263 15.58 23.84 2.23
N TYR A 264 16.04 22.75 2.82
CA TYR A 264 17.20 22.75 3.69
C TYR A 264 18.48 23.25 2.98
N ALA A 265 18.71 22.82 1.74
CA ALA A 265 19.88 23.22 0.96
C ALA A 265 19.93 24.73 0.67
N LYS A 266 18.78 25.40 0.56
CA LYS A 266 18.67 26.85 0.39
C LYS A 266 18.89 27.63 1.68
N GLU A 267 18.50 27.05 2.81
CA GLU A 267 18.54 27.71 4.12
C GLU A 267 19.84 27.45 4.88
N ARG A 268 20.44 26.28 4.71
CA ARG A 268 21.67 25.91 5.41
C ARG A 268 22.87 26.56 4.78
N HIS A 269 23.63 27.32 5.56
CA HIS A 269 24.87 27.97 5.12
C HIS A 269 26.11 27.25 5.67
N GLN A 270 27.10 27.07 4.82
CA GLN A 270 28.46 26.68 5.16
C GLN A 270 29.42 27.39 4.19
N PHE A 271 30.63 27.73 4.67
CA PHE A 271 31.62 28.50 3.89
C PHE A 271 31.00 29.77 3.31
N ASP A 272 30.24 30.50 4.16
CA ASP A 272 29.59 31.79 3.90
C ASP A 272 28.57 31.83 2.75
N GLN A 273 28.00 30.66 2.36
CA GLN A 273 26.99 30.56 1.32
C GLN A 273 26.01 29.41 1.58
N PRO A 274 24.80 29.45 0.96
CA PRO A 274 23.91 28.31 1.00
C PRO A 274 24.57 27.05 0.44
N ILE A 275 24.29 25.88 1.06
CA ILE A 275 24.89 24.63 0.59
C ILE A 275 24.39 24.23 -0.80
N SER A 276 23.24 24.73 -1.27
CA SER A 276 22.75 24.58 -2.64
C SER A 276 23.72 25.09 -3.73
N ASN A 277 24.64 25.98 -3.40
CA ASN A 277 25.66 26.52 -4.33
C ASN A 277 26.82 25.54 -4.59
N PHE A 278 26.94 24.49 -3.77
CA PHE A 278 27.96 23.46 -3.99
C PHE A 278 27.48 22.42 -4.98
N GLN A 279 28.27 22.15 -6.04
CA GLN A 279 27.90 21.17 -7.09
C GLN A 279 27.60 19.79 -6.53
N GLY A 280 28.29 19.34 -5.47
CA GLY A 280 28.03 18.07 -4.81
C GLY A 280 26.61 17.96 -4.21
N ILE A 281 25.97 19.08 -3.87
CA ILE A 281 24.57 19.15 -3.39
C ILE A 281 23.62 19.37 -4.57
N SER A 282 23.88 20.37 -5.42
CA SER A 282 22.99 20.69 -6.54
C SER A 282 22.85 19.54 -7.55
N PHE A 283 23.90 18.73 -7.78
CA PHE A 283 23.84 17.56 -8.65
C PHE A 283 23.00 16.43 -8.02
N LYS A 284 23.10 16.20 -6.71
CA LYS A 284 22.18 15.27 -6.02
C LYS A 284 20.71 15.69 -6.19
N LEU A 285 20.41 16.97 -6.02
CA LEU A 285 19.04 17.47 -6.21
C LEU A 285 18.57 17.32 -7.66
N ALA A 286 19.44 17.49 -8.64
CA ALA A 286 19.12 17.26 -10.06
C ALA A 286 18.83 15.78 -10.35
N ASP A 287 19.63 14.86 -9.79
CA ASP A 287 19.41 13.42 -9.90
C ASP A 287 18.07 13.02 -9.26
N MET A 288 17.79 13.48 -8.03
CA MET A 288 16.54 13.24 -7.32
C MET A 288 15.33 13.72 -8.14
N ALA A 289 15.40 14.93 -8.71
CA ALA A 289 14.31 15.47 -9.55
C ALA A 289 14.09 14.63 -10.81
N THR A 290 15.16 14.17 -11.45
CA THR A 290 15.09 13.33 -12.66
C THR A 290 14.46 11.98 -12.36
N GLU A 291 14.84 11.34 -11.27
CA GLU A 291 14.26 10.05 -10.84
C GLU A 291 12.79 10.18 -10.46
N ILE A 292 12.39 11.27 -9.79
CA ILE A 292 10.98 11.55 -9.49
C ILE A 292 10.17 11.65 -10.78
N ALA A 293 10.66 12.41 -11.77
CA ALA A 293 9.97 12.55 -13.05
C ALA A 293 9.83 11.21 -13.80
N ALA A 294 10.88 10.37 -13.77
CA ALA A 294 10.82 9.03 -14.36
C ALA A 294 9.81 8.12 -13.64
N CYS A 295 9.75 8.19 -12.30
CA CYS A 295 8.74 7.45 -11.52
C CYS A 295 7.31 7.86 -11.89
N GLU A 296 7.06 9.18 -12.02
CA GLU A 296 5.74 9.69 -12.42
C GLU A 296 5.29 9.11 -13.76
N LEU A 297 6.14 9.13 -14.77
CA LEU A 297 5.82 8.61 -16.10
C LEU A 297 5.48 7.11 -16.08
N LEU A 298 6.23 6.31 -15.32
CA LEU A 298 5.97 4.87 -15.19
C LEU A 298 4.65 4.58 -14.45
N ILE A 299 4.35 5.33 -13.40
CA ILE A 299 3.11 5.21 -12.62
C ILE A 299 1.92 5.63 -13.48
N ASP A 300 2.02 6.76 -14.18
CA ASP A 300 0.95 7.27 -15.05
C ASP A 300 0.64 6.29 -16.17
N GLN A 301 1.66 5.64 -16.76
CA GLN A 301 1.44 4.60 -17.76
C GLN A 301 0.65 3.42 -17.18
N ALA A 302 1.01 2.95 -15.99
CA ALA A 302 0.31 1.85 -15.33
C ALA A 302 -1.14 2.23 -14.96
N CYS A 303 -1.37 3.46 -14.49
CA CYS A 303 -2.70 3.99 -14.19
C CYS A 303 -3.59 4.07 -15.45
N ASP A 304 -3.07 4.59 -16.58
CA ASP A 304 -3.80 4.67 -17.84
C ASP A 304 -4.26 3.29 -18.31
N LEU A 305 -3.33 2.32 -18.35
CA LEU A 305 -3.65 0.96 -18.75
C LEU A 305 -4.72 0.33 -17.83
N LYS A 306 -4.58 0.52 -16.51
CA LYS A 306 -5.55 0.01 -15.53
C LYS A 306 -6.93 0.62 -15.70
N ASN A 307 -7.04 1.95 -15.85
CA ASN A 307 -8.30 2.65 -16.04
C ASN A 307 -9.01 2.23 -17.34
N ARG A 308 -8.26 1.87 -18.36
CA ARG A 308 -8.77 1.36 -19.64
C ARG A 308 -9.07 -0.13 -19.64
N GLY A 309 -8.84 -0.85 -18.54
CA GLY A 309 -9.05 -2.29 -18.44
C GLY A 309 -8.07 -3.11 -19.29
N LEU A 310 -6.91 -2.54 -19.66
CA LEU A 310 -5.90 -3.20 -20.46
C LEU A 310 -4.90 -3.99 -19.60
N PRO A 311 -4.22 -5.02 -20.17
CA PRO A 311 -3.13 -5.70 -19.48
C PRO A 311 -2.05 -4.71 -19.05
N MET A 312 -1.62 -4.79 -17.77
CA MET A 312 -0.66 -3.82 -17.22
C MET A 312 0.31 -4.47 -16.22
N THR A 313 0.35 -5.78 -16.14
CA THR A 313 1.18 -6.53 -15.16
C THR A 313 2.65 -6.13 -15.26
N LYS A 314 3.18 -6.00 -16.48
CA LYS A 314 4.57 -5.58 -16.73
C LYS A 314 4.80 -4.13 -16.30
N GLU A 315 3.93 -3.23 -16.72
CA GLU A 315 4.05 -1.79 -16.45
C GLU A 315 3.90 -1.48 -14.96
N ALA A 316 2.96 -2.12 -14.27
CA ALA A 316 2.79 -2.01 -12.83
C ALA A 316 4.03 -2.54 -12.06
N ALA A 317 4.60 -3.67 -12.52
CA ALA A 317 5.83 -4.20 -11.93
C ALA A 317 7.04 -3.28 -12.18
N MET A 318 7.16 -2.68 -13.38
CA MET A 318 8.20 -1.69 -13.69
C MET A 318 8.06 -0.43 -12.82
N ALA A 319 6.85 0.12 -12.71
CA ALA A 319 6.57 1.29 -11.88
C ALA A 319 6.92 1.02 -10.41
N LYS A 320 6.47 -0.11 -9.85
CA LYS A 320 6.75 -0.50 -8.46
C LYS A 320 8.25 -0.69 -8.22
N TYR A 321 8.92 -1.45 -9.08
CA TYR A 321 10.34 -1.71 -8.94
C TYR A 321 11.14 -0.41 -8.98
N TYR A 322 10.97 0.40 -10.03
CA TYR A 322 11.75 1.61 -10.21
C TYR A 322 11.47 2.64 -9.10
N ALA A 323 10.21 2.92 -8.79
CA ALA A 323 9.85 3.92 -7.79
C ALA A 323 10.31 3.52 -6.37
N SER A 324 10.27 2.24 -6.01
CA SER A 324 10.72 1.78 -4.69
C SER A 324 12.24 1.89 -4.51
N GLU A 325 13.03 1.56 -5.53
CA GLU A 325 14.50 1.71 -5.49
C GLU A 325 14.89 3.20 -5.51
N ALA A 326 14.22 4.01 -6.34
CA ALA A 326 14.43 5.46 -6.37
C ALA A 326 14.11 6.11 -5.01
N ALA A 327 13.02 5.70 -4.34
CA ALA A 327 12.67 6.24 -3.02
C ALA A 327 13.74 5.95 -1.97
N VAL A 328 14.33 4.76 -1.97
CA VAL A 328 15.44 4.41 -1.08
C VAL A 328 16.68 5.27 -1.37
N LYS A 329 17.04 5.43 -2.65
CA LYS A 329 18.18 6.25 -3.04
C LYS A 329 17.97 7.72 -2.67
N ILE A 330 16.82 8.29 -3.04
CA ILE A 330 16.45 9.68 -2.78
C ILE A 330 16.43 9.98 -1.27
N SER A 331 15.83 9.11 -0.47
CA SER A 331 15.79 9.30 0.99
C SER A 331 17.16 9.13 1.64
N THR A 332 18.03 8.28 1.10
CA THR A 332 19.45 8.19 1.52
C THR A 332 20.21 9.49 1.22
N ASP A 333 20.05 10.03 0.02
CA ASP A 333 20.65 11.30 -0.38
C ASP A 333 20.10 12.47 0.44
N ALA A 334 18.81 12.44 0.81
CA ALA A 334 18.22 13.44 1.70
C ALA A 334 18.89 13.46 3.07
N VAL A 335 19.07 12.31 3.71
CA VAL A 335 19.81 12.20 4.97
C VAL A 335 21.24 12.77 4.81
N GLN A 336 21.92 12.45 3.70
CA GLN A 336 23.27 12.95 3.42
C GLN A 336 23.31 14.48 3.24
N ILE A 337 22.32 15.08 2.56
CA ILE A 337 22.22 16.54 2.37
C ILE A 337 22.05 17.27 3.71
N PHE A 338 21.27 16.70 4.63
CA PHE A 338 21.09 17.24 5.97
C PHE A 338 22.31 17.04 6.88
N GLY A 339 23.23 16.14 6.53
CA GLY A 339 24.42 15.84 7.33
C GLY A 339 24.03 15.32 8.73
N GLY A 340 24.68 15.83 9.79
CA GLY A 340 24.39 15.41 11.17
C GLY A 340 22.93 15.59 11.58
N TYR A 341 22.26 16.64 11.12
CA TYR A 341 20.85 16.86 11.37
C TYR A 341 19.92 15.84 10.68
N GLY A 342 20.35 15.28 9.55
CA GLY A 342 19.62 14.19 8.89
C GLY A 342 19.64 12.87 9.66
N TYR A 343 20.54 12.73 10.64
CA TYR A 343 20.69 11.55 11.49
C TYR A 343 19.97 11.67 12.83
N THR A 344 19.26 12.78 13.05
CA THR A 344 18.47 13.05 14.27
C THR A 344 16.98 13.05 13.93
N LYS A 345 16.14 12.88 14.96
CA LYS A 345 14.67 12.87 14.81
C LYS A 345 14.04 14.27 14.74
N ASP A 346 14.85 15.32 14.77
CA ASP A 346 14.38 16.71 14.66
C ASP A 346 13.87 17.04 13.24
N PHE A 347 14.30 16.25 12.25
CA PHE A 347 13.91 16.40 10.85
C PHE A 347 13.34 15.10 10.29
N PRO A 348 12.38 15.16 9.36
CA PRO A 348 11.66 13.97 8.88
C PRO A 348 12.48 13.10 7.91
N VAL A 349 13.68 13.50 7.48
CA VAL A 349 14.45 12.79 6.45
C VAL A 349 14.91 11.41 6.90
N GLU A 350 15.25 11.23 8.18
CA GLU A 350 15.59 9.92 8.72
C GLU A 350 14.37 8.97 8.69
N LYS A 351 13.16 9.51 8.91
CA LYS A 351 11.92 8.75 8.82
C LYS A 351 11.62 8.34 7.38
N PHE A 352 11.78 9.24 6.41
CA PHE A 352 11.66 8.89 4.99
C PHE A 352 12.62 7.77 4.58
N TYR A 353 13.85 7.80 5.07
CA TYR A 353 14.83 6.73 4.83
C TYR A 353 14.36 5.39 5.39
N ARG A 354 13.86 5.33 6.63
CA ARG A 354 13.35 4.10 7.25
C ARG A 354 12.07 3.60 6.55
N ASP A 355 11.15 4.50 6.23
CA ASP A 355 9.88 4.18 5.59
C ASP A 355 10.07 3.65 4.16
N SER A 356 10.97 4.25 3.38
CA SER A 356 11.20 3.89 1.98
C SER A 356 11.62 2.43 1.80
N LYS A 357 12.34 1.87 2.79
CA LYS A 357 12.87 0.50 2.67
C LYS A 357 11.76 -0.56 2.57
N LEU A 358 10.61 -0.35 3.21
CA LEU A 358 9.47 -1.26 3.06
C LEU A 358 9.04 -1.39 1.61
N CYS A 359 9.09 -0.32 0.83
CA CYS A 359 8.60 -0.30 -0.55
C CYS A 359 9.35 -1.28 -1.47
N THR A 360 10.61 -1.62 -1.17
CA THR A 360 11.37 -2.64 -1.92
C THR A 360 11.05 -4.07 -1.51
N ILE A 361 10.30 -4.27 -0.42
CA ILE A 361 10.00 -5.58 0.20
C ILE A 361 8.53 -5.94 0.05
N GLY A 362 7.63 -5.03 0.45
CA GLY A 362 6.18 -5.27 0.51
C GLY A 362 5.54 -5.42 -0.87
N GLU A 363 4.45 -6.18 -0.94
CA GLU A 363 3.67 -6.48 -2.15
C GLU A 363 4.52 -7.05 -3.31
N GLY A 364 5.46 -7.91 -2.96
CA GLY A 364 6.44 -8.52 -3.85
C GLY A 364 7.75 -7.74 -3.90
N THR A 365 8.84 -8.40 -3.49
CA THR A 365 10.16 -7.80 -3.43
C THR A 365 10.63 -7.29 -4.81
N SER A 366 11.67 -6.45 -4.83
CA SER A 366 12.30 -5.98 -6.08
C SER A 366 12.69 -7.15 -7.00
N GLU A 367 13.13 -8.28 -6.42
CA GLU A 367 13.47 -9.50 -7.16
C GLU A 367 12.22 -10.14 -7.80
N ILE A 368 11.11 -10.18 -7.07
CA ILE A 368 9.82 -10.65 -7.61
C ILE A 368 9.33 -9.74 -8.74
N GLN A 369 9.47 -8.40 -8.62
CA GLN A 369 9.14 -7.51 -9.73
C GLN A 369 9.99 -7.79 -10.96
N LYS A 370 11.31 -7.95 -10.80
CA LYS A 370 12.22 -8.33 -11.90
C LYS A 370 11.82 -9.66 -12.54
N LEU A 371 11.41 -10.66 -11.72
CA LEU A 371 10.92 -11.93 -12.23
C LEU A 371 9.63 -11.77 -13.06
N VAL A 372 8.69 -10.94 -12.61
CA VAL A 372 7.46 -10.62 -13.36
C VAL A 372 7.80 -9.92 -14.67
N ILE A 373 8.62 -8.87 -14.62
CA ILE A 373 9.04 -8.10 -15.80
C ILE A 373 9.71 -9.02 -16.83
N SER A 374 10.67 -9.85 -16.39
CA SER A 374 11.41 -10.74 -17.30
C SER A 374 10.49 -11.74 -17.98
N ARG A 375 9.50 -12.30 -17.26
CA ARG A 375 8.50 -13.21 -17.85
C ARG A 375 7.67 -12.52 -18.94
N GLU A 376 7.21 -11.32 -18.67
CA GLU A 376 6.38 -10.57 -19.64
C GLU A 376 7.20 -10.13 -20.87
N VAL A 377 8.46 -9.74 -20.67
CA VAL A 377 9.37 -9.38 -21.78
C VAL A 377 9.71 -10.59 -22.66
N LEU A 378 9.91 -11.78 -22.04
CA LEU A 378 10.27 -13.00 -22.75
C LEU A 378 9.08 -13.75 -23.37
N ARG A 379 7.86 -13.41 -23.00
CA ARG A 379 6.65 -13.95 -23.63
C ARG A 379 6.31 -13.31 -24.97
N GLY A 380 6.93 -12.17 -25.25
CA GLY A 380 6.87 -11.45 -26.54
C GLY A 380 5.79 -10.63 -26.79
#